data_d39ae53616496873bfc5551f22772bce
#
_entry.id   d39ae53616496873bfc5551f22772bce
#
_cell.length_a   1.000
_cell.length_b   1.000
_cell.length_c   1.000
_cell.angle_alpha   90.00
_cell.angle_beta   90.00
_cell.angle_gamma   90.00
#
_symmetry.space_group_name_H-M   'P 1'
#
loop_
_entity.id
_entity.type
_entity.pdbx_description
1 polymer ?
#
loop_
_entity_poly.entity_id
_entity_poly.type
_entity_poly.pdbx_seq_one_letter_code
_entity_poly.pdbx_strand_id
1 'polypeptide(L)'
;AREITAEKLFAAWREALSTAKIELFYCGTHTPDEIEAMWRETPLAAPRPGAIYQPHTEVLASPASAPREIIEEEQVTQGKLSLGFRTGGAWLGSDNAPAYWLFQTAFGGSTSSRLFLNVREKKSLCYYASAQFVTSKGLLLVNSGIENANFEVARDEILHQLDECRAGALTDAELDTARKTLANGWRAMLDDPLTLERYWLGQAAAGLLIPSEKR
;
A
#
# COMPACT_ATOMS: atom_id res chain seq x y z
N ALA A 1 6.07 23.45 -4.40
CA ALA A 1 7.04 23.60 -3.31
C ALA A 1 7.57 25.04 -3.17
N ARG A 2 7.84 25.78 -4.28
CA ARG A 2 8.45 27.14 -4.24
C ARG A 2 7.56 28.22 -3.60
N GLU A 3 6.28 27.99 -3.41
CA GLU A 3 5.30 28.95 -2.86
C GLU A 3 4.94 28.68 -1.39
N ILE A 4 5.56 27.66 -0.77
CA ILE A 4 5.30 27.32 0.63
C ILE A 4 6.18 28.19 1.52
N THR A 5 5.55 29.03 2.36
CA THR A 5 6.23 29.80 3.40
C THR A 5 6.06 29.13 4.76
N ALA A 6 6.86 29.53 5.73
CA ALA A 6 6.77 29.03 7.11
C ALA A 6 5.38 29.30 7.71
N GLU A 7 4.80 30.47 7.44
CA GLU A 7 3.46 30.86 7.91
C GLU A 7 2.36 29.97 7.32
N LYS A 8 2.43 29.70 6.00
CA LYS A 8 1.48 28.81 5.31
C LYS A 8 1.58 27.38 5.86
N LEU A 9 2.80 26.89 6.07
CA LEU A 9 3.01 25.56 6.62
C LEU A 9 2.46 25.45 8.05
N PHE A 10 2.74 26.46 8.88
CA PHE A 10 2.25 26.50 10.26
C PHE A 10 0.72 26.60 10.33
N ALA A 11 0.11 27.39 9.45
CA ALA A 11 -1.36 27.49 9.35
C ALA A 11 -1.99 26.14 8.97
N ALA A 12 -1.45 25.45 7.95
CA ALA A 12 -1.91 24.15 7.53
C ALA A 12 -1.73 23.08 8.63
N TRP A 13 -0.61 23.11 9.36
CA TRP A 13 -0.38 22.21 10.51
C TRP A 13 -1.39 22.45 11.63
N ARG A 14 -1.68 23.72 11.99
CA ARG A 14 -2.70 24.05 12.99
C ARG A 14 -4.09 23.61 12.57
N GLU A 15 -4.45 23.84 11.29
CA GLU A 15 -5.71 23.38 10.73
C GLU A 15 -5.83 21.85 10.83
N ALA A 16 -4.81 21.11 10.41
CA ALA A 16 -4.78 19.66 10.50
C ALA A 16 -4.99 19.17 11.94
N LEU A 17 -4.27 19.74 12.92
CA LEU A 17 -4.43 19.36 14.32
C LEU A 17 -5.81 19.70 14.89
N SER A 18 -6.48 20.74 14.39
CA SER A 18 -7.79 21.15 14.86
C SER A 18 -8.95 20.40 14.23
N THR A 19 -8.78 19.85 13.02
CA THR A 19 -9.86 19.25 12.23
C THR A 19 -9.66 17.76 11.93
N ALA A 20 -8.44 17.23 11.97
CA ALA A 20 -8.18 15.83 11.64
C ALA A 20 -8.69 14.88 12.73
N LYS A 21 -9.20 13.71 12.32
CA LYS A 21 -9.39 12.59 13.24
C LYS A 21 -8.03 12.14 13.76
N ILE A 22 -7.91 11.96 15.05
CA ILE A 22 -6.69 11.50 15.71
C ILE A 22 -6.90 10.06 16.15
N GLU A 23 -5.99 9.18 15.73
CA GLU A 23 -5.87 7.81 16.22
C GLU A 23 -4.55 7.71 16.99
N LEU A 24 -4.60 7.14 18.19
CA LEU A 24 -3.43 6.92 19.03
C LEU A 24 -3.08 5.44 19.02
N PHE A 25 -1.87 5.12 18.61
CA PHE A 25 -1.27 3.81 18.77
C PHE A 25 -0.19 3.86 19.84
N TYR A 26 -0.19 2.89 20.72
CA TYR A 26 0.86 2.72 21.72
C TYR A 26 1.37 1.29 21.74
N CYS A 27 2.68 1.13 21.80
CA CYS A 27 3.35 -0.14 22.02
C CYS A 27 4.40 0.06 23.12
N GLY A 28 4.21 -0.56 24.28
CA GLY A 28 5.09 -0.39 25.44
C GLY A 28 4.55 -1.09 26.68
N THR A 29 5.04 -0.69 27.85
CA THR A 29 4.76 -1.37 29.13
C THR A 29 3.66 -0.74 29.96
N HIS A 30 3.19 0.48 29.59
CA HIS A 30 2.09 1.11 30.32
C HIS A 30 0.75 0.47 30.02
N THR A 31 -0.13 0.49 30.98
CA THR A 31 -1.52 0.03 30.82
C THR A 31 -2.33 1.00 29.96
N PRO A 32 -3.45 0.56 29.36
CA PRO A 32 -4.36 1.44 28.63
C PRO A 32 -4.83 2.66 29.45
N ASP A 33 -5.14 2.47 30.74
CA ASP A 33 -5.60 3.55 31.63
C ASP A 33 -4.50 4.60 31.86
N GLU A 34 -3.24 4.18 32.01
CA GLU A 34 -2.11 5.10 32.16
C GLU A 34 -1.92 5.93 30.88
N ILE A 35 -2.02 5.28 29.70
CA ILE A 35 -1.89 5.97 28.41
C ILE A 35 -3.07 6.94 28.21
N GLU A 36 -4.28 6.55 28.56
CA GLU A 36 -5.44 7.44 28.49
C GLU A 36 -5.28 8.66 29.41
N ALA A 37 -4.77 8.45 30.62
CA ALA A 37 -4.49 9.55 31.56
C ALA A 37 -3.44 10.51 30.99
N MET A 38 -2.31 9.99 30.48
CA MET A 38 -1.27 10.79 29.83
C MET A 38 -1.81 11.55 28.62
N TRP A 39 -2.64 10.90 27.79
CA TRP A 39 -3.26 11.54 26.63
C TRP A 39 -4.12 12.73 27.03
N ARG A 40 -4.96 12.58 28.08
CA ARG A 40 -5.85 13.63 28.56
C ARG A 40 -5.12 14.88 29.04
N GLU A 41 -3.85 14.77 29.43
CA GLU A 41 -3.00 15.90 29.84
C GLU A 41 -2.41 16.65 28.62
N THR A 42 -2.51 16.08 27.41
CA THR A 42 -1.98 16.73 26.22
C THR A 42 -2.93 17.81 25.68
N PRO A 43 -2.42 18.88 25.05
CA PRO A 43 -3.25 19.87 24.38
C PRO A 43 -4.13 19.28 23.26
N LEU A 44 -3.74 18.15 22.69
CA LEU A 44 -4.47 17.48 21.60
C LEU A 44 -5.75 16.78 22.10
N ALA A 45 -5.84 16.47 23.36
CA ALA A 45 -7.04 15.89 23.98
C ALA A 45 -8.11 16.95 24.30
N ALA A 46 -7.77 18.23 24.29
CA ALA A 46 -8.72 19.31 24.53
C ALA A 46 -9.82 19.32 23.46
N PRO A 47 -11.06 19.77 23.81
CA PRO A 47 -12.12 19.94 22.84
C PRO A 47 -11.68 20.85 21.69
N ARG A 48 -11.84 20.36 20.47
CA ARG A 48 -11.45 21.09 19.26
C ARG A 48 -12.66 21.86 18.72
N PRO A 49 -12.51 23.16 18.36
CA PRO A 49 -13.64 24.05 18.09
C PRO A 49 -14.32 23.80 16.74
N GLY A 50 -13.71 23.03 15.86
CA GLY A 50 -14.22 22.77 14.51
C GLY A 50 -14.85 21.40 14.35
N ALA A 51 -15.53 21.19 13.23
CA ALA A 51 -15.97 19.85 12.83
C ALA A 51 -14.75 18.98 12.53
N ILE A 52 -14.73 17.77 13.10
CA ILE A 52 -13.68 16.81 12.80
C ILE A 52 -13.90 16.28 11.39
N TYR A 53 -12.89 16.47 10.53
CA TYR A 53 -12.90 15.93 9.19
C TYR A 53 -12.92 14.39 9.25
N GLN A 54 -13.91 13.80 8.60
CA GLN A 54 -13.99 12.35 8.42
C GLN A 54 -13.34 12.00 7.07
N PRO A 55 -12.17 11.36 7.07
CA PRO A 55 -11.54 10.97 5.83
C PRO A 55 -12.46 10.02 5.06
N HIS A 56 -12.70 10.34 3.81
CA HIS A 56 -13.45 9.49 2.90
C HIS A 56 -12.53 9.00 1.79
N THR A 57 -12.56 7.70 1.54
CA THR A 57 -11.88 7.12 0.41
C THR A 57 -12.88 6.35 -0.44
N GLU A 58 -12.86 6.60 -1.74
CA GLU A 58 -13.68 5.86 -2.69
C GLU A 58 -12.88 4.70 -3.26
N VAL A 59 -13.44 3.51 -3.17
CA VAL A 59 -12.91 2.31 -3.82
C VAL A 59 -13.53 2.21 -5.20
N LEU A 60 -12.71 2.36 -6.24
CA LEU A 60 -13.16 2.33 -7.62
C LEU A 60 -13.41 0.88 -8.07
N ALA A 61 -14.65 0.43 -7.95
CA ALA A 61 -15.06 -0.92 -8.34
C ALA A 61 -15.28 -1.08 -9.85
N SER A 62 -15.73 -0.03 -10.53
CA SER A 62 -15.99 -0.09 -11.97
C SER A 62 -14.69 -0.13 -12.79
N PRO A 63 -14.67 -0.88 -13.91
CA PRO A 63 -13.53 -0.83 -14.82
C PRO A 63 -13.28 0.59 -15.35
N ALA A 64 -12.05 0.90 -15.69
CA ALA A 64 -11.74 2.11 -16.43
C ALA A 64 -12.31 2.00 -17.86
N SER A 65 -12.82 3.09 -18.40
CA SER A 65 -13.33 3.14 -19.78
C SER A 65 -12.24 2.91 -20.83
N ALA A 66 -11.02 3.36 -20.53
CA ALA A 66 -9.81 3.15 -21.33
C ALA A 66 -8.58 3.27 -20.44
N PRO A 67 -7.44 2.67 -20.83
CA PRO A 67 -6.15 2.97 -20.23
C PRO A 67 -5.82 4.46 -20.38
N ARG A 68 -5.21 5.03 -19.35
CA ARG A 68 -4.67 6.39 -19.38
C ARG A 68 -3.17 6.33 -19.20
N GLU A 69 -2.44 6.99 -20.09
CA GLU A 69 -0.99 7.11 -20.01
C GLU A 69 -0.61 8.55 -19.69
N ILE A 70 0.37 8.73 -18.81
CA ILE A 70 0.96 10.01 -18.45
C ILE A 70 2.47 9.82 -18.50
N ILE A 71 3.14 10.66 -19.28
CA ILE A 71 4.59 10.67 -19.41
C ILE A 71 5.11 11.99 -18.84
N GLU A 72 6.05 11.89 -17.91
CA GLU A 72 6.78 13.03 -17.37
C GLU A 72 8.26 12.88 -17.74
N GLU A 73 8.82 13.90 -18.37
CA GLU A 73 10.22 13.92 -18.76
C GLU A 73 11.07 14.57 -17.68
N GLU A 74 12.00 13.79 -17.12
CA GLU A 74 12.91 14.23 -16.07
C GLU A 74 14.36 13.88 -16.44
N GLN A 75 15.30 14.70 -15.99
CA GLN A 75 16.73 14.43 -16.17
C GLN A 75 17.22 13.42 -15.12
N VAL A 76 16.88 12.16 -15.33
CA VAL A 76 17.24 11.06 -14.43
C VAL A 76 17.94 9.94 -15.19
N THR A 77 18.84 9.22 -14.52
CA THR A 77 19.56 8.09 -15.11
C THR A 77 18.69 6.83 -15.22
N GLN A 78 17.60 6.77 -14.47
CA GLN A 78 16.72 5.62 -14.40
C GLN A 78 15.26 6.04 -14.56
N GLY A 79 14.60 5.51 -15.57
CA GLY A 79 13.17 5.68 -15.77
C GLY A 79 12.35 4.96 -14.69
N LYS A 80 11.17 5.49 -14.39
CA LYS A 80 10.19 4.89 -13.48
C LYS A 80 8.93 4.53 -14.27
N LEU A 81 8.58 3.25 -14.26
CA LEU A 81 7.35 2.74 -14.85
C LEU A 81 6.38 2.38 -13.72
N SER A 82 5.19 2.97 -13.73
CA SER A 82 4.10 2.62 -12.82
C SER A 82 2.86 2.21 -13.62
N LEU A 83 2.33 1.03 -13.33
CA LEU A 83 1.08 0.52 -13.90
C LEU A 83 0.05 0.36 -12.80
N GLY A 84 -1.14 0.94 -12.98
CA GLY A 84 -2.24 0.86 -12.03
C GLY A 84 -3.41 0.05 -12.59
N PHE A 85 -3.89 -0.92 -11.83
CA PHE A 85 -5.03 -1.77 -12.20
C PHE A 85 -6.12 -1.67 -11.15
N ARG A 86 -7.37 -1.48 -11.58
CA ARG A 86 -8.54 -1.57 -10.71
C ARG A 86 -8.85 -3.04 -10.41
N THR A 87 -9.07 -3.35 -9.14
CA THR A 87 -9.26 -4.72 -8.66
C THR A 87 -10.74 -5.15 -8.59
N GLY A 88 -11.66 -4.39 -9.19
CA GLY A 88 -13.08 -4.69 -9.11
C GLY A 88 -13.70 -4.44 -7.74
N GLY A 89 -13.11 -3.54 -6.96
CA GLY A 89 -13.62 -3.14 -5.65
C GLY A 89 -13.03 -3.88 -4.45
N ALA A 90 -11.96 -4.67 -4.65
CA ALA A 90 -11.29 -5.29 -3.53
C ALA A 90 -10.61 -4.24 -2.63
N TRP A 91 -10.89 -4.28 -1.36
CA TRP A 91 -10.36 -3.38 -0.33
C TRP A 91 -10.08 -4.13 0.97
N LEU A 92 -9.50 -3.47 1.97
CA LEU A 92 -9.06 -4.11 3.21
C LEU A 92 -10.15 -4.94 3.93
N GLY A 93 -11.40 -4.50 3.89
CA GLY A 93 -12.55 -5.17 4.51
C GLY A 93 -13.32 -6.11 3.59
N SER A 94 -12.90 -6.32 2.35
CA SER A 94 -13.60 -7.23 1.44
C SER A 94 -13.22 -8.70 1.70
N ASP A 95 -14.15 -9.62 1.44
CA ASP A 95 -13.93 -11.06 1.63
C ASP A 95 -12.81 -11.62 0.75
N ASN A 96 -12.52 -10.98 -0.37
CA ASN A 96 -11.43 -11.37 -1.29
C ASN A 96 -10.09 -10.70 -0.98
N ALA A 97 -9.99 -9.81 0.01
CA ALA A 97 -8.71 -9.18 0.34
C ALA A 97 -7.57 -10.19 0.58
N PRO A 98 -7.76 -11.33 1.28
CA PRO A 98 -6.71 -12.34 1.44
C PRO A 98 -6.24 -12.94 0.10
N ALA A 99 -7.14 -13.17 -0.85
CA ALA A 99 -6.78 -13.68 -2.17
C ALA A 99 -5.95 -12.66 -2.96
N TYR A 100 -6.27 -11.37 -2.85
CA TYR A 100 -5.47 -10.30 -3.46
C TYR A 100 -4.09 -10.16 -2.83
N TRP A 101 -3.94 -10.32 -1.53
CA TRP A 101 -2.62 -10.33 -0.89
C TRP A 101 -1.78 -11.52 -1.33
N LEU A 102 -2.39 -12.71 -1.43
CA LEU A 102 -1.72 -13.90 -1.93
C LEU A 102 -1.27 -13.70 -3.37
N PHE A 103 -2.17 -13.23 -4.24
CA PHE A 103 -1.88 -12.91 -5.62
C PHE A 103 -0.74 -11.85 -5.73
N GLN A 104 -0.86 -10.73 -5.03
CA GLN A 104 0.15 -9.68 -5.04
C GLN A 104 1.53 -10.21 -4.63
N THR A 105 1.59 -11.09 -3.61
CA THR A 105 2.84 -11.68 -3.13
C THR A 105 3.44 -12.63 -4.18
N ALA A 106 2.63 -13.47 -4.82
CA ALA A 106 3.08 -14.36 -5.88
C ALA A 106 3.48 -13.60 -7.15
N PHE A 107 2.75 -12.52 -7.48
CA PHE A 107 2.97 -11.76 -8.69
C PHE A 107 4.18 -10.83 -8.61
N GLY A 108 4.29 -10.02 -7.55
CA GLY A 108 5.35 -9.01 -7.45
C GLY A 108 5.72 -8.56 -6.03
N GLY A 109 5.32 -9.30 -4.99
CA GLY A 109 5.53 -8.93 -3.60
C GLY A 109 6.78 -9.53 -2.93
N SER A 110 7.59 -10.31 -3.66
CA SER A 110 8.76 -10.99 -3.09
C SER A 110 9.85 -11.22 -4.14
N THR A 111 11.03 -11.63 -3.69
CA THR A 111 12.14 -12.03 -4.57
C THR A 111 11.92 -13.38 -5.28
N SER A 112 10.90 -14.11 -4.89
CA SER A 112 10.45 -15.33 -5.57
C SER A 112 9.20 -15.12 -6.43
N SER A 113 8.75 -13.86 -6.59
CA SER A 113 7.59 -13.51 -7.37
C SER A 113 7.84 -13.55 -8.88
N ARG A 114 6.78 -13.67 -9.66
CA ARG A 114 6.87 -13.72 -11.14
C ARG A 114 7.54 -12.50 -11.74
N LEU A 115 7.21 -11.30 -11.30
CA LEU A 115 7.84 -10.08 -11.79
C LEU A 115 9.35 -10.08 -11.50
N PHE A 116 9.74 -10.48 -10.30
CA PHE A 116 11.15 -10.54 -9.95
C PHE A 116 11.88 -11.57 -10.81
N LEU A 117 11.37 -12.80 -10.89
CA LEU A 117 12.06 -13.89 -11.59
C LEU A 117 12.04 -13.73 -13.12
N ASN A 118 10.92 -13.30 -13.72
CA ASN A 118 10.78 -13.28 -15.18
C ASN A 118 11.20 -11.93 -15.79
N VAL A 119 10.85 -10.79 -15.15
CA VAL A 119 11.14 -9.46 -15.73
C VAL A 119 12.56 -9.02 -15.34
N ARG A 120 12.92 -9.16 -14.05
CA ARG A 120 14.22 -8.72 -13.56
C ARG A 120 15.33 -9.75 -13.82
N GLU A 121 15.20 -10.97 -13.27
CA GLU A 121 16.30 -11.95 -13.32
C GLU A 121 16.48 -12.58 -14.71
N LYS A 122 15.41 -13.10 -15.29
CA LYS A 122 15.50 -13.86 -16.54
C LYS A 122 15.70 -12.97 -17.77
N LYS A 123 14.99 -11.82 -17.82
CA LYS A 123 15.04 -10.92 -18.99
C LYS A 123 15.89 -9.68 -18.76
N SER A 124 16.32 -9.39 -17.57
CA SER A 124 17.14 -8.23 -17.19
C SER A 124 16.59 -6.89 -17.69
N LEU A 125 15.25 -6.74 -17.70
CA LEU A 125 14.57 -5.55 -18.25
C LEU A 125 14.50 -4.40 -17.27
N CYS A 126 14.75 -4.65 -15.97
CA CYS A 126 14.59 -3.65 -14.91
C CYS A 126 15.54 -3.91 -13.74
N TYR A 127 15.77 -2.86 -12.95
CA TYR A 127 16.52 -2.96 -11.68
C TYR A 127 15.66 -3.55 -10.56
N TYR A 128 14.37 -3.23 -10.57
CA TYR A 128 13.36 -3.82 -9.71
C TYR A 128 12.02 -3.87 -10.44
N ALA A 129 11.20 -4.84 -10.10
CA ALA A 129 9.78 -4.88 -10.44
C ALA A 129 9.03 -5.41 -9.23
N SER A 130 8.01 -4.67 -8.79
CA SER A 130 7.23 -5.00 -7.61
C SER A 130 5.76 -4.69 -7.81
N ALA A 131 4.90 -5.43 -7.12
CA ALA A 131 3.47 -5.18 -7.09
C ALA A 131 3.02 -4.87 -5.65
N GLN A 132 2.10 -3.92 -5.51
CA GLN A 132 1.52 -3.52 -4.24
C GLN A 132 0.00 -3.41 -4.36
N PHE A 133 -0.71 -4.01 -3.40
CA PHE A 133 -2.14 -3.86 -3.27
C PHE A 133 -2.47 -2.64 -2.39
N VAL A 134 -3.04 -1.59 -2.99
CA VAL A 134 -3.47 -0.38 -2.30
C VAL A 134 -4.91 -0.59 -1.82
N THR A 135 -5.04 -1.18 -0.65
CA THR A 135 -6.31 -1.63 -0.07
C THR A 135 -7.32 -0.51 0.16
N SER A 136 -6.86 0.72 0.42
CA SER A 136 -7.73 1.89 0.61
C SER A 136 -8.36 2.40 -0.69
N LYS A 137 -7.86 1.98 -1.85
CA LYS A 137 -8.32 2.43 -3.18
C LYS A 137 -8.83 1.28 -4.06
N GLY A 138 -8.62 0.04 -3.67
CA GLY A 138 -8.92 -1.12 -4.49
C GLY A 138 -8.07 -1.17 -5.77
N LEU A 139 -6.79 -0.88 -5.65
CA LEU A 139 -5.85 -0.82 -6.76
C LEU A 139 -4.69 -1.79 -6.55
N LEU A 140 -4.28 -2.44 -7.64
CA LEU A 140 -2.98 -3.07 -7.74
C LEU A 140 -2.04 -2.11 -8.47
N LEU A 141 -0.95 -1.71 -7.83
CA LEU A 141 0.11 -0.92 -8.43
C LEU A 141 1.31 -1.80 -8.71
N VAL A 142 1.84 -1.72 -9.93
CA VAL A 142 3.11 -2.33 -10.32
C VAL A 142 4.10 -1.21 -10.56
N ASN A 143 5.23 -1.26 -9.88
CA ASN A 143 6.30 -0.27 -10.02
C ASN A 143 7.58 -0.95 -10.46
N SER A 144 8.28 -0.34 -11.40
CA SER A 144 9.54 -0.83 -11.94
C SER A 144 10.52 0.30 -12.19
N GLY A 145 11.79 0.07 -11.89
CA GLY A 145 12.90 0.94 -12.28
C GLY A 145 13.57 0.38 -13.52
N ILE A 146 13.50 1.11 -14.62
CA ILE A 146 13.91 0.64 -15.95
C ILE A 146 14.96 1.55 -16.57
N GLU A 147 15.69 1.05 -17.55
CA GLU A 147 16.35 1.91 -18.54
C GLU A 147 15.32 2.43 -19.53
N ASN A 148 15.41 3.71 -19.93
CA ASN A 148 14.43 4.33 -20.81
C ASN A 148 14.27 3.58 -22.14
N ALA A 149 15.35 3.02 -22.66
CA ALA A 149 15.32 2.19 -23.87
C ALA A 149 14.50 0.89 -23.73
N ASN A 150 14.31 0.41 -22.52
CA ASN A 150 13.60 -0.83 -22.21
C ASN A 150 12.12 -0.61 -21.86
N PHE A 151 11.61 0.63 -21.93
CA PHE A 151 10.28 1.00 -21.45
C PHE A 151 9.18 0.10 -22.02
N GLU A 152 9.08 0.02 -23.35
CA GLU A 152 8.01 -0.75 -24.00
C GLU A 152 8.13 -2.25 -23.72
N VAL A 153 9.35 -2.79 -23.83
CA VAL A 153 9.60 -4.21 -23.61
C VAL A 153 9.31 -4.62 -22.16
N ALA A 154 9.69 -3.77 -21.20
CA ALA A 154 9.42 -4.01 -19.78
C ALA A 154 7.92 -3.91 -19.47
N ARG A 155 7.22 -2.90 -20.01
CA ARG A 155 5.77 -2.75 -19.89
C ARG A 155 5.06 -3.98 -20.43
N ASP A 156 5.39 -4.38 -21.66
CA ASP A 156 4.71 -5.48 -22.34
C ASP A 156 4.98 -6.81 -21.64
N GLU A 157 6.19 -7.01 -21.11
CA GLU A 157 6.48 -8.20 -20.30
C GLU A 157 5.72 -8.23 -18.99
N ILE A 158 5.60 -7.10 -18.28
CA ILE A 158 4.79 -7.02 -17.05
C ILE A 158 3.32 -7.34 -17.35
N LEU A 159 2.78 -6.80 -18.43
CA LEU A 159 1.40 -7.08 -18.86
C LEU A 159 1.23 -8.56 -19.24
N HIS A 160 2.20 -9.14 -19.97
CA HIS A 160 2.21 -10.56 -20.30
C HIS A 160 2.18 -11.43 -19.04
N GLN A 161 3.01 -11.15 -18.04
CA GLN A 161 3.01 -11.88 -16.78
C GLN A 161 1.67 -11.75 -16.02
N LEU A 162 0.99 -10.61 -16.12
CA LEU A 162 -0.34 -10.43 -15.55
C LEU A 162 -1.38 -11.27 -16.29
N ASP A 163 -1.34 -11.30 -17.62
CA ASP A 163 -2.27 -12.08 -18.45
C ASP A 163 -2.06 -13.59 -18.26
N GLU A 164 -0.84 -14.06 -18.11
CA GLU A 164 -0.53 -15.44 -17.71
C GLU A 164 -1.20 -15.80 -16.36
N CYS A 165 -1.12 -14.90 -15.37
CA CYS A 165 -1.81 -15.10 -14.09
C CYS A 165 -3.34 -15.14 -14.26
N ARG A 166 -3.91 -14.28 -15.11
CA ARG A 166 -5.35 -14.28 -15.43
C ARG A 166 -5.79 -15.56 -16.12
N ALA A 167 -4.94 -16.14 -16.93
CA ALA A 167 -5.15 -17.43 -17.58
C ALA A 167 -5.00 -18.64 -16.63
N GLY A 168 -4.69 -18.41 -15.36
CA GLY A 168 -4.54 -19.47 -14.36
C GLY A 168 -3.16 -20.14 -14.35
N ALA A 169 -2.14 -19.49 -14.88
CA ALA A 169 -0.79 -20.06 -14.98
C ALA A 169 0.02 -20.00 -13.67
N LEU A 170 -0.56 -19.49 -12.56
CA LEU A 170 0.07 -19.61 -11.23
C LEU A 170 0.10 -21.07 -10.80
N THR A 171 1.30 -21.59 -10.56
CA THR A 171 1.48 -22.96 -10.10
C THR A 171 1.24 -23.10 -8.60
N ASP A 172 0.92 -24.31 -8.15
CA ASP A 172 0.79 -24.62 -6.71
C ASP A 172 2.08 -24.28 -5.94
N ALA A 173 3.23 -24.48 -6.53
CA ALA A 173 4.53 -24.16 -5.91
C ALA A 173 4.72 -22.66 -5.71
N GLU A 174 4.31 -21.81 -6.68
CA GLU A 174 4.32 -20.34 -6.54
C GLU A 174 3.35 -19.89 -5.45
N LEU A 175 2.16 -20.45 -5.42
CA LEU A 175 1.15 -20.15 -4.40
C LEU A 175 1.60 -20.57 -3.00
N ASP A 176 2.20 -21.73 -2.86
CA ASP A 176 2.74 -22.20 -1.58
C ASP A 176 3.88 -21.32 -1.08
N THR A 177 4.76 -20.89 -1.98
CA THR A 177 5.84 -19.95 -1.66
C THR A 177 5.27 -18.62 -1.20
N ALA A 178 4.27 -18.09 -1.90
CA ALA A 178 3.59 -16.85 -1.53
C ALA A 178 2.87 -16.97 -0.17
N ARG A 179 2.17 -18.08 0.11
CA ARG A 179 1.55 -18.34 1.43
C ARG A 179 2.57 -18.34 2.56
N LYS A 180 3.70 -19.01 2.38
CA LYS A 180 4.78 -19.04 3.38
C LYS A 180 5.39 -17.66 3.60
N THR A 181 5.58 -16.90 2.52
CA THR A 181 6.08 -15.51 2.58
C THR A 181 5.12 -14.62 3.36
N LEU A 182 3.83 -14.66 3.06
CA LEU A 182 2.80 -13.92 3.80
C LEU A 182 2.76 -14.32 5.27
N ALA A 183 2.69 -15.62 5.56
CA ALA A 183 2.64 -16.12 6.94
C ALA A 183 3.86 -15.68 7.75
N ASN A 184 5.05 -15.70 7.16
CA ASN A 184 6.26 -15.22 7.82
C ASN A 184 6.24 -13.69 8.01
N GLY A 185 5.75 -12.94 7.03
CA GLY A 185 5.56 -11.48 7.15
C GLY A 185 4.60 -11.11 8.28
N TRP A 186 3.48 -11.82 8.41
CA TRP A 186 2.51 -11.61 9.49
C TRP A 186 3.11 -11.92 10.87
N ARG A 187 3.93 -12.97 11.00
CA ARG A 187 4.61 -13.29 12.26
C ARG A 187 5.66 -12.23 12.60
N ALA A 188 6.49 -11.85 11.63
CA ALA A 188 7.52 -10.83 11.83
C ALA A 188 6.95 -9.44 12.16
N MET A 189 5.72 -9.13 11.71
CA MET A 189 5.04 -7.88 12.04
C MET A 189 4.87 -7.69 13.55
N LEU A 190 4.68 -8.77 14.31
CA LEU A 190 4.48 -8.69 15.77
C LEU A 190 5.75 -8.25 16.51
N ASP A 191 6.91 -8.41 15.90
CA ASP A 191 8.21 -8.03 16.46
C ASP A 191 8.66 -6.61 16.01
N ASP A 192 7.90 -5.98 15.10
CA ASP A 192 8.22 -4.64 14.59
C ASP A 192 7.10 -3.63 14.95
N PRO A 193 7.32 -2.77 15.95
CA PRO A 193 6.33 -1.79 16.40
C PRO A 193 5.84 -0.87 15.28
N LEU A 194 6.69 -0.48 14.33
CA LEU A 194 6.31 0.40 13.22
C LEU A 194 5.37 -0.29 12.22
N THR A 195 5.65 -1.55 11.91
CA THR A 195 4.78 -2.35 11.03
C THR A 195 3.45 -2.66 11.71
N LEU A 196 3.47 -2.92 13.01
CA LEU A 196 2.28 -3.12 13.83
C LEU A 196 1.42 -1.85 13.91
N GLU A 197 2.04 -0.68 14.11
CA GLU A 197 1.37 0.62 14.04
C GLU A 197 0.65 0.81 12.69
N ARG A 198 1.34 0.62 11.59
CA ARG A 198 0.78 0.75 10.23
C ARG A 198 -0.41 -0.19 10.01
N TYR A 199 -0.31 -1.41 10.53
CA TYR A 199 -1.41 -2.37 10.48
C TYR A 199 -2.65 -1.83 11.19
N TRP A 200 -2.51 -1.42 12.46
CA TRP A 200 -3.64 -0.95 13.26
C TRP A 200 -4.21 0.38 12.78
N LEU A 201 -3.37 1.33 12.36
CA LEU A 201 -3.83 2.58 11.76
C LEU A 201 -4.59 2.33 10.45
N GLY A 202 -4.12 1.40 9.61
CA GLY A 202 -4.84 0.98 8.42
C GLY A 202 -6.21 0.38 8.72
N GLN A 203 -6.31 -0.45 9.77
CA GLN A 203 -7.58 -1.01 10.26
C GLN A 203 -8.52 0.10 10.77
N ALA A 204 -8.04 1.00 11.61
CA ALA A 204 -8.82 2.10 12.17
C ALA A 204 -9.33 3.04 11.07
N ALA A 205 -8.49 3.38 10.10
CA ALA A 205 -8.88 4.21 8.95
C ALA A 205 -9.97 3.55 8.07
N ALA A 206 -10.00 2.22 8.02
CA ALA A 206 -11.02 1.46 7.30
C ALA A 206 -12.29 1.17 8.14
N GLY A 207 -12.33 1.61 9.39
CA GLY A 207 -13.43 1.29 10.33
C GLY A 207 -13.43 -0.18 10.76
N LEU A 208 -12.29 -0.86 10.66
CA LEU A 208 -12.09 -2.25 11.02
C LEU A 208 -11.22 -2.33 12.28
N LEU A 209 -11.33 -3.43 13.02
CA LEU A 209 -10.42 -3.76 14.13
C LEU A 209 -10.27 -5.28 14.17
N ILE A 210 -9.71 -5.82 13.08
CA ILE A 210 -9.53 -7.27 12.93
C ILE A 210 -8.13 -7.64 13.43
N PRO A 211 -8.02 -8.49 14.47
CA PRO A 211 -6.74 -9.00 14.95
C PRO A 211 -5.97 -9.75 13.85
N SER A 212 -4.65 -9.65 13.89
CA SER A 212 -3.76 -10.28 12.88
C SER A 212 -3.92 -11.80 12.79
N GLU A 213 -4.26 -12.46 13.90
CA GLU A 213 -4.48 -13.90 13.98
C GLU A 213 -5.75 -14.38 13.23
N LYS A 214 -6.65 -13.45 12.90
CA LYS A 214 -7.90 -13.72 12.16
C LYS A 214 -7.79 -13.37 10.67
N ARG A 215 -6.60 -13.03 10.20
CA ARG A 215 -6.27 -12.71 8.81
C ARG A 215 -5.43 -13.84 8.21
#